data_f2f0197dc35042c27832d6fd629427de
#
_entry.id   f2f0197dc35042c27832d6fd629427de
#
_cell.length_a   1.000
_cell.length_b   1.000
_cell.length_c   1.000
_cell.angle_alpha   90.00
_cell.angle_beta   90.00
_cell.angle_gamma   90.00
#
_symmetry.space_group_name_H-M   'P 1'
#
loop_
_entity.id
_entity.type
_entity.pdbx_description
1 polymer ?
#
loop_
_entity_poly.entity_id
_entity_poly.type
_entity_poly.pdbx_seq_one_letter_code
_entity_poly.pdbx_strand_id
1 'polypeptide(L)'
;MKVFKKLAFSVLFATLATSSFAGEPLRYFGQNETAYHSQVPYGNNEKVGHYATASDGAKIYFERYGKGSPVIVLHGGLVGSTAEMGEFIDRLSQNHEVIAISTRGHGKSEVGSVTPTYAQKVADVLAVLKAAQINGKVDLLGFSDGAYTELTFAAAYPEQAAKIIAIGAGEWKRGFIQGGGNKRASYEQIRQLDPSYWEMQQTIRPNPQQTAAWFDNAQKNYDNTQVGKETFGKIQSPVLFVVGEDDANAPLDTVINAYRMTPNADLAVIPNAPHPVFVVNFPAVWVVVEPFLNNKE
;
A
#
# COMPACT_ATOMS: atom_id res chain seq x y z
N MET A 1 -54.55 -53.15 16.40
CA MET A 1 -54.39 -51.96 15.58
C MET A 1 -53.31 -51.05 16.25
N LYS A 2 -52.08 -51.08 15.74
CA LYS A 2 -50.99 -50.23 16.25
C LYS A 2 -50.82 -49.05 15.28
N VAL A 3 -51.04 -47.86 15.80
CA VAL A 3 -50.91 -46.60 15.08
C VAL A 3 -49.43 -46.17 15.15
N PHE A 4 -48.71 -46.16 14.02
CA PHE A 4 -47.36 -45.60 13.90
C PHE A 4 -47.48 -44.07 13.71
N LYS A 5 -47.02 -43.29 14.67
CA LYS A 5 -46.80 -41.83 14.52
C LYS A 5 -45.46 -41.64 13.76
N LYS A 6 -45.54 -41.09 12.56
CA LYS A 6 -44.36 -40.62 11.82
C LYS A 6 -43.92 -39.29 12.44
N LEU A 7 -42.71 -39.27 13.05
CA LEU A 7 -42.01 -38.03 13.39
C LEU A 7 -41.37 -37.47 12.12
N ALA A 8 -41.80 -36.30 11.70
CA ALA A 8 -41.12 -35.55 10.64
C ALA A 8 -39.98 -34.72 11.29
N PHE A 9 -38.75 -35.04 10.96
CA PHE A 9 -37.58 -34.22 11.31
C PHE A 9 -37.47 -33.11 10.28
N SER A 10 -37.80 -31.87 10.69
CA SER A 10 -37.50 -30.68 9.91
C SER A 10 -36.05 -30.30 10.15
N VAL A 11 -35.18 -30.52 9.15
CA VAL A 11 -33.83 -30.03 9.16
C VAL A 11 -33.86 -28.55 8.77
N LEU A 12 -33.65 -27.69 9.77
CA LEU A 12 -33.51 -26.25 9.57
C LEU A 12 -32.11 -25.99 8.98
N PHE A 13 -32.01 -25.76 7.66
CA PHE A 13 -30.81 -25.25 7.06
C PHE A 13 -30.66 -23.77 7.50
N ALA A 14 -29.77 -23.50 8.46
CA ALA A 14 -29.29 -22.17 8.73
C ALA A 14 -28.39 -21.77 7.56
N THR A 15 -28.90 -20.99 6.62
CA THR A 15 -28.10 -20.27 5.65
C THR A 15 -27.31 -19.22 6.42
N LEU A 16 -26.01 -19.47 6.64
CA LEU A 16 -25.05 -18.44 7.00
C LEU A 16 -25.03 -17.44 5.83
N ALA A 17 -25.69 -16.31 6.01
CA ALA A 17 -25.55 -15.18 5.13
C ALA A 17 -24.10 -14.67 5.31
N THR A 18 -23.21 -15.04 4.41
CA THR A 18 -21.92 -14.36 4.27
C THR A 18 -22.25 -12.95 3.81
N SER A 19 -22.12 -11.97 4.71
CA SER A 19 -22.21 -10.57 4.35
C SER A 19 -21.08 -10.27 3.34
N SER A 20 -21.45 -10.04 2.09
CA SER A 20 -20.52 -9.59 1.05
C SER A 20 -20.18 -8.14 1.32
N PHE A 21 -18.92 -7.83 1.64
CA PHE A 21 -18.43 -6.46 1.74
C PHE A 21 -18.14 -5.84 0.35
N ALA A 22 -18.55 -6.49 -0.74
CA ALA A 22 -18.35 -5.97 -2.09
C ALA A 22 -18.98 -4.59 -2.25
N GLY A 23 -18.16 -3.59 -2.55
CA GLY A 23 -18.59 -2.20 -2.74
C GLY A 23 -18.82 -1.38 -1.47
N GLU A 24 -18.63 -1.96 -0.27
CA GLU A 24 -18.64 -1.20 0.99
C GLU A 24 -17.26 -0.58 1.26
N PRO A 25 -17.22 0.63 1.87
CA PRO A 25 -15.96 1.24 2.30
C PRO A 25 -15.17 0.31 3.22
N LEU A 26 -13.88 0.13 2.91
CA LEU A 26 -12.99 -0.66 3.73
C LEU A 26 -12.33 0.22 4.78
N ARG A 27 -12.16 -0.32 5.98
CA ARG A 27 -11.29 0.29 6.97
C ARG A 27 -9.83 -0.12 6.73
N TYR A 28 -8.89 0.72 7.17
CA TYR A 28 -7.48 0.37 7.24
C TYR A 28 -7.06 -0.09 8.64
N PHE A 29 -5.89 -0.70 8.75
CA PHE A 29 -5.38 -1.25 10.01
C PHE A 29 -5.20 -0.15 11.06
N GLY A 30 -5.76 -0.36 12.25
CA GLY A 30 -5.70 0.60 13.35
C GLY A 30 -6.59 1.84 13.18
N GLN A 31 -7.43 1.91 12.15
CA GLN A 31 -8.37 3.01 11.98
C GLN A 31 -9.34 3.11 13.15
N ASN A 32 -9.42 4.28 13.75
CA ASN A 32 -10.32 4.59 14.87
C ASN A 32 -11.42 5.59 14.44
N GLU A 33 -12.33 5.93 15.34
CA GLU A 33 -13.48 6.80 15.06
C GLU A 33 -13.11 8.23 14.66
N THR A 34 -11.94 8.72 15.05
CA THR A 34 -11.47 10.09 14.75
C THR A 34 -10.65 10.16 13.48
N ALA A 35 -10.28 9.02 12.92
CA ALA A 35 -9.50 8.94 11.69
C ALA A 35 -10.36 9.32 10.47
N TYR A 36 -9.69 9.62 9.35
CA TYR A 36 -10.38 9.87 8.10
C TYR A 36 -11.12 8.60 7.61
N HIS A 37 -12.38 8.78 7.22
CA HIS A 37 -13.24 7.73 6.67
C HIS A 37 -13.71 8.14 5.28
N SER A 38 -13.11 7.56 4.25
CA SER A 38 -13.62 7.75 2.89
C SER A 38 -14.98 7.05 2.72
N GLN A 39 -15.87 7.68 1.96
CA GLN A 39 -17.13 7.06 1.53
C GLN A 39 -16.94 6.18 0.29
N VAL A 40 -15.76 6.24 -0.33
CA VAL A 40 -15.40 5.42 -1.50
C VAL A 40 -14.76 4.12 -1.02
N PRO A 41 -15.17 2.96 -1.54
CA PRO A 41 -14.64 1.66 -1.10
C PRO A 41 -13.25 1.37 -1.72
N TYR A 42 -12.27 2.21 -1.42
CA TYR A 42 -10.90 2.07 -1.94
C TYR A 42 -10.32 0.69 -1.66
N GLY A 43 -9.79 0.05 -2.70
CA GLY A 43 -9.30 -1.33 -2.67
C GLY A 43 -10.39 -2.40 -2.84
N ASN A 44 -11.68 -1.98 -2.96
CA ASN A 44 -12.84 -2.85 -3.16
C ASN A 44 -13.91 -2.27 -4.10
N ASN A 45 -13.56 -1.27 -4.90
CA ASN A 45 -14.49 -0.58 -5.80
C ASN A 45 -14.54 -1.28 -7.16
N GLU A 46 -15.45 -2.24 -7.31
CA GLU A 46 -15.60 -3.02 -8.53
C GLU A 46 -16.03 -2.19 -9.77
N LYS A 47 -16.59 -0.99 -9.54
CA LYS A 47 -17.01 -0.13 -10.65
C LYS A 47 -15.85 0.49 -11.43
N VAL A 48 -14.70 0.65 -10.77
CA VAL A 48 -13.48 1.27 -11.32
C VAL A 48 -12.25 0.39 -11.15
N GLY A 49 -12.46 -0.84 -10.67
CA GLY A 49 -11.43 -1.83 -10.44
C GLY A 49 -11.01 -2.56 -11.71
N HIS A 50 -9.73 -2.80 -11.84
CA HIS A 50 -9.09 -3.48 -12.97
C HIS A 50 -8.03 -4.46 -12.46
N TYR A 51 -7.59 -5.35 -13.35
CA TYR A 51 -6.48 -6.27 -13.07
C TYR A 51 -5.40 -6.15 -14.13
N ALA A 52 -4.16 -6.06 -13.68
CA ALA A 52 -2.97 -6.30 -14.49
C ALA A 52 -2.50 -7.75 -14.29
N THR A 53 -1.86 -8.33 -15.31
CA THR A 53 -1.24 -9.66 -15.19
C THR A 53 0.27 -9.49 -15.07
N ALA A 54 0.84 -9.87 -13.92
CA ALA A 54 2.27 -9.87 -13.68
C ALA A 54 2.98 -10.98 -14.46
N SER A 55 4.31 -10.94 -14.51
CA SER A 55 5.13 -11.87 -15.28
C SER A 55 5.00 -13.35 -14.84
N ASP A 56 4.67 -13.57 -13.58
CA ASP A 56 4.39 -14.90 -13.01
C ASP A 56 2.91 -15.32 -13.10
N GLY A 57 2.09 -14.55 -13.82
CA GLY A 57 0.67 -14.78 -14.01
C GLY A 57 -0.24 -14.21 -12.91
N ALA A 58 0.31 -13.72 -11.80
CA ALA A 58 -0.47 -13.16 -10.70
C ALA A 58 -1.30 -11.96 -11.15
N LYS A 59 -2.53 -11.85 -10.63
CA LYS A 59 -3.42 -10.73 -10.88
C LYS A 59 -3.18 -9.64 -9.84
N ILE A 60 -2.80 -8.46 -10.31
CA ILE A 60 -2.59 -7.26 -9.50
C ILE A 60 -3.78 -6.34 -9.70
N TYR A 61 -4.51 -6.09 -8.62
CA TYR A 61 -5.70 -5.25 -8.61
C TYR A 61 -5.31 -3.77 -8.51
N PHE A 62 -5.98 -2.93 -9.30
CA PHE A 62 -5.83 -1.48 -9.21
C PHE A 62 -7.16 -0.79 -9.56
N GLU A 63 -7.30 0.42 -9.08
CA GLU A 63 -8.48 1.26 -9.29
C GLU A 63 -8.06 2.58 -9.95
N ARG A 64 -8.97 3.16 -10.77
CA ARG A 64 -8.71 4.42 -11.48
C ARG A 64 -9.72 5.47 -11.06
N TYR A 65 -9.25 6.64 -10.66
CA TYR A 65 -10.07 7.76 -10.21
C TYR A 65 -9.65 9.06 -10.84
N GLY A 66 -10.60 9.96 -11.07
CA GLY A 66 -10.32 11.30 -11.62
C GLY A 66 -9.89 11.29 -13.09
N LYS A 67 -9.32 12.40 -13.51
CA LYS A 67 -8.78 12.64 -14.85
C LYS A 67 -7.66 13.67 -14.77
N GLY A 68 -6.67 13.58 -15.64
CA GLY A 68 -5.54 14.52 -15.69
C GLY A 68 -4.22 13.80 -15.87
N SER A 69 -3.13 14.39 -15.38
CA SER A 69 -1.82 13.72 -15.35
C SER A 69 -1.88 12.51 -14.41
N PRO A 70 -1.24 11.38 -14.81
CA PRO A 70 -1.33 10.17 -14.02
C PRO A 70 -0.48 10.24 -12.75
N VAL A 71 -1.06 9.80 -11.62
CA VAL A 71 -0.40 9.62 -10.34
C VAL A 71 -0.61 8.17 -9.88
N ILE A 72 0.48 7.44 -9.66
CA ILE A 72 0.44 6.13 -8.98
C ILE A 72 0.38 6.37 -7.48
N VAL A 73 -0.54 5.67 -6.80
CA VAL A 73 -0.64 5.69 -5.33
C VAL A 73 -0.40 4.29 -4.79
N LEU A 74 0.60 4.15 -3.92
CA LEU A 74 1.01 2.90 -3.28
C LEU A 74 0.93 2.98 -1.76
N HIS A 75 0.24 2.02 -1.16
CA HIS A 75 0.06 1.88 0.29
C HIS A 75 1.26 1.20 0.99
N GLY A 76 1.26 1.17 2.32
CA GLY A 76 2.26 0.51 3.15
C GLY A 76 2.29 -1.02 3.00
N GLY A 77 3.29 -1.65 3.59
CA GLY A 77 3.45 -3.11 3.57
C GLY A 77 2.68 -3.84 4.67
N LEU A 78 2.65 -5.17 4.61
CA LEU A 78 2.08 -6.08 5.60
C LEU A 78 0.62 -5.81 5.95
N VAL A 79 0.39 -4.80 6.78
CA VAL A 79 -0.95 -4.35 7.23
C VAL A 79 -1.53 -3.23 6.36
N GLY A 80 -0.80 -2.80 5.31
CA GLY A 80 -1.24 -1.74 4.41
C GLY A 80 -2.44 -2.13 3.56
N SER A 81 -3.16 -1.15 3.09
CA SER A 81 -4.27 -1.31 2.15
C SER A 81 -4.51 -0.02 1.37
N THR A 82 -5.13 -0.13 0.20
CA THR A 82 -5.49 1.06 -0.59
C THR A 82 -6.39 2.02 0.21
N ALA A 83 -7.19 1.51 1.15
CA ALA A 83 -8.06 2.32 2.00
C ALA A 83 -7.29 3.30 2.89
N GLU A 84 -6.06 2.98 3.33
CA GLU A 84 -5.26 3.91 4.15
C GLU A 84 -4.83 5.17 3.38
N MET A 85 -4.76 5.07 2.04
CA MET A 85 -4.40 6.18 1.16
C MET A 85 -5.64 7.00 0.71
N GLY A 86 -6.80 6.72 1.28
CA GLY A 86 -8.10 7.25 0.83
C GLY A 86 -8.15 8.77 0.77
N GLU A 87 -7.64 9.48 1.78
CA GLU A 87 -7.66 10.95 1.78
C GLU A 87 -6.76 11.55 0.68
N PHE A 88 -5.61 10.92 0.37
CA PHE A 88 -4.80 11.32 -0.78
C PHE A 88 -5.56 11.11 -2.09
N ILE A 89 -6.21 9.94 -2.26
CA ILE A 89 -6.95 9.60 -3.49
C ILE A 89 -8.10 10.57 -3.69
N ASP A 90 -8.88 10.89 -2.63
CA ASP A 90 -10.00 11.84 -2.68
C ASP A 90 -9.55 13.24 -3.14
N ARG A 91 -8.39 13.71 -2.69
CA ARG A 91 -7.86 15.03 -3.07
C ARG A 91 -7.21 15.02 -4.45
N LEU A 92 -6.37 14.03 -4.73
CA LEU A 92 -5.66 13.93 -6.01
C LEU A 92 -6.61 13.73 -7.19
N SER A 93 -7.67 12.93 -7.02
CA SER A 93 -8.62 12.63 -8.09
C SER A 93 -9.43 13.83 -8.58
N GLN A 94 -9.36 14.97 -7.89
CA GLN A 94 -9.98 16.21 -8.35
C GLN A 94 -9.27 16.79 -9.59
N ASN A 95 -7.95 16.59 -9.72
CA ASN A 95 -7.15 17.21 -10.79
C ASN A 95 -6.18 16.24 -11.48
N HIS A 96 -6.09 14.98 -11.01
CA HIS A 96 -5.19 13.96 -11.54
C HIS A 96 -5.97 12.68 -11.87
N GLU A 97 -5.40 11.88 -12.75
CA GLU A 97 -5.81 10.49 -12.91
C GLU A 97 -5.03 9.65 -11.88
N VAL A 98 -5.70 9.24 -10.82
CA VAL A 98 -5.10 8.41 -9.77
C VAL A 98 -5.22 6.93 -10.14
N ILE A 99 -4.09 6.22 -10.15
CA ILE A 99 -4.00 4.77 -10.28
C ILE A 99 -3.62 4.22 -8.90
N ALA A 100 -4.61 3.79 -8.13
CA ALA A 100 -4.43 3.25 -6.78
C ALA A 100 -4.22 1.74 -6.87
N ILE A 101 -3.04 1.24 -6.48
CA ILE A 101 -2.66 -0.16 -6.63
C ILE A 101 -2.74 -0.86 -5.27
N SER A 102 -3.52 -1.94 -5.19
CA SER A 102 -3.36 -2.93 -4.13
C SER A 102 -2.12 -3.76 -4.47
N THR A 103 -1.03 -3.59 -3.72
CA THR A 103 0.22 -4.29 -4.02
C THR A 103 0.08 -5.79 -3.84
N ARG A 104 0.96 -6.57 -4.45
CA ARG A 104 0.96 -8.04 -4.41
C ARG A 104 0.69 -8.59 -3.00
N GLY A 105 -0.29 -9.47 -2.87
CA GLY A 105 -0.70 -10.09 -1.61
C GLY A 105 -1.54 -9.21 -0.69
N HIS A 106 -1.92 -7.98 -1.10
CA HIS A 106 -2.84 -7.12 -0.37
C HIS A 106 -4.19 -7.01 -1.10
N GLY A 107 -5.25 -6.82 -0.33
CA GLY A 107 -6.60 -6.64 -0.87
C GLY A 107 -6.97 -7.70 -1.91
N LYS A 108 -7.42 -7.27 -3.08
CA LYS A 108 -7.82 -8.16 -4.19
C LYS A 108 -6.66 -8.64 -5.07
N SER A 109 -5.41 -8.28 -4.76
CA SER A 109 -4.24 -8.76 -5.50
C SER A 109 -3.79 -10.14 -5.03
N GLU A 110 -3.44 -10.99 -5.99
CA GLU A 110 -2.90 -12.31 -5.70
C GLU A 110 -1.50 -12.24 -5.10
N VAL A 111 -1.12 -13.27 -4.35
CA VAL A 111 0.23 -13.43 -3.81
C VAL A 111 1.23 -13.78 -4.93
N GLY A 112 0.80 -14.61 -5.89
CA GLY A 112 1.68 -15.13 -6.93
C GLY A 112 2.66 -16.17 -6.42
N SER A 113 3.64 -16.50 -7.26
CA SER A 113 4.63 -17.57 -6.99
C SER A 113 6.02 -17.04 -6.63
N VAL A 114 6.26 -15.73 -6.74
CA VAL A 114 7.58 -15.12 -6.54
C VAL A 114 7.65 -14.34 -5.23
N THR A 115 8.86 -14.24 -4.68
CA THR A 115 9.11 -13.42 -3.49
C THR A 115 8.85 -11.93 -3.83
N PRO A 116 8.09 -11.19 -3.00
CA PRO A 116 7.73 -9.79 -3.27
C PRO A 116 8.88 -8.82 -2.98
N THR A 117 10.00 -8.96 -3.68
CA THR A 117 11.12 -8.00 -3.63
C THR A 117 10.69 -6.66 -4.22
N TYR A 118 11.42 -5.58 -3.94
CA TYR A 118 11.12 -4.29 -4.57
C TYR A 118 11.26 -4.34 -6.09
N ALA A 119 12.21 -5.08 -6.63
CA ALA A 119 12.30 -5.32 -8.06
C ALA A 119 11.03 -6.00 -8.62
N GLN A 120 10.45 -6.97 -7.89
CA GLN A 120 9.19 -7.58 -8.29
C GLN A 120 8.01 -6.63 -8.19
N LYS A 121 7.95 -5.82 -7.12
CA LYS A 121 6.88 -4.81 -6.97
C LYS A 121 6.95 -3.74 -8.07
N VAL A 122 8.15 -3.34 -8.47
CA VAL A 122 8.37 -2.46 -9.63
C VAL A 122 7.87 -3.11 -10.92
N ALA A 123 8.13 -4.40 -11.13
CA ALA A 123 7.61 -5.13 -12.29
C ALA A 123 6.06 -5.20 -12.26
N ASP A 124 5.46 -5.31 -11.09
CA ASP A 124 4.00 -5.26 -10.93
C ASP A 124 3.44 -3.87 -11.28
N VAL A 125 4.10 -2.78 -10.86
CA VAL A 125 3.74 -1.40 -11.24
C VAL A 125 3.81 -1.23 -12.76
N LEU A 126 4.87 -1.73 -13.41
CA LEU A 126 4.98 -1.69 -14.88
C LEU A 126 3.86 -2.47 -15.58
N ALA A 127 3.47 -3.63 -15.03
CA ALA A 127 2.34 -4.39 -15.55
C ALA A 127 1.03 -3.61 -15.42
N VAL A 128 0.83 -2.88 -14.31
CA VAL A 128 -0.33 -2.00 -14.10
C VAL A 128 -0.32 -0.83 -15.09
N LEU A 129 0.80 -0.13 -15.27
CA LEU A 129 0.92 0.96 -16.24
C LEU A 129 0.57 0.50 -17.65
N LYS A 130 1.07 -0.67 -18.05
CA LYS A 130 0.72 -1.29 -19.34
C LYS A 130 -0.77 -1.60 -19.45
N ALA A 131 -1.37 -2.21 -18.42
CA ALA A 131 -2.80 -2.55 -18.41
C ALA A 131 -3.70 -1.30 -18.40
N ALA A 132 -3.27 -0.24 -17.70
CA ALA A 132 -3.95 1.05 -17.66
C ALA A 132 -3.73 1.88 -18.94
N GLN A 133 -2.86 1.44 -19.87
CA GLN A 133 -2.48 2.15 -21.10
C GLN A 133 -1.83 3.52 -20.82
N ILE A 134 -1.14 3.64 -19.70
CA ILE A 134 -0.39 4.83 -19.34
C ILE A 134 0.96 4.80 -20.06
N ASN A 135 1.19 5.81 -20.89
CA ASN A 135 2.43 6.00 -21.63
C ASN A 135 3.09 7.32 -21.20
N GLY A 136 4.39 7.28 -20.99
CA GLY A 136 5.15 8.45 -20.55
C GLY A 136 5.39 8.48 -19.04
N LYS A 137 5.74 9.67 -18.52
CA LYS A 137 6.07 9.85 -17.12
C LYS A 137 4.82 9.90 -16.25
N VAL A 138 4.95 9.35 -15.04
CA VAL A 138 3.92 9.35 -14.00
C VAL A 138 4.46 9.99 -12.72
N ASP A 139 3.62 10.68 -12.00
CA ASP A 139 3.89 11.05 -10.62
C ASP A 139 3.66 9.84 -9.72
N LEU A 140 4.38 9.77 -8.60
CA LEU A 140 4.39 8.64 -7.68
C LEU A 140 4.18 9.15 -6.26
N LEU A 141 3.21 8.60 -5.54
CA LEU A 141 2.96 8.88 -4.12
C LEU A 141 2.84 7.58 -3.36
N GLY A 142 3.81 7.30 -2.51
CA GLY A 142 3.86 6.07 -1.74
C GLY A 142 4.10 6.26 -0.26
N PHE A 143 3.56 5.34 0.50
CA PHE A 143 3.80 5.24 1.93
C PHE A 143 4.62 3.99 2.26
N SER A 144 5.67 4.15 3.09
CA SER A 144 6.45 3.03 3.64
C SER A 144 6.91 2.07 2.53
N ASP A 145 6.42 0.85 2.48
CA ASP A 145 6.71 -0.15 1.46
C ASP A 145 6.36 0.33 0.04
N GLY A 146 5.28 1.09 -0.10
CA GLY A 146 4.92 1.77 -1.35
C GLY A 146 5.97 2.78 -1.77
N ALA A 147 6.46 3.61 -0.83
CA ALA A 147 7.50 4.60 -1.09
C ALA A 147 8.82 3.94 -1.51
N TYR A 148 9.24 2.85 -0.86
CA TYR A 148 10.42 2.09 -1.30
C TYR A 148 10.25 1.51 -2.71
N THR A 149 9.04 1.08 -3.06
CA THR A 149 8.72 0.60 -4.41
C THR A 149 8.89 1.72 -5.43
N GLU A 150 8.41 2.92 -5.14
CA GLU A 150 8.51 4.08 -6.03
C GLU A 150 9.93 4.61 -6.18
N LEU A 151 10.68 4.68 -5.09
CA LEU A 151 12.10 5.05 -5.12
C LEU A 151 12.92 4.06 -5.96
N THR A 152 12.60 2.75 -5.83
CA THR A 152 13.24 1.72 -6.65
C THR A 152 12.81 1.82 -8.12
N PHE A 153 11.54 2.12 -8.39
CA PHE A 153 11.02 2.37 -9.73
C PHE A 153 11.73 3.57 -10.38
N ALA A 154 11.82 4.70 -9.69
CA ALA A 154 12.45 5.92 -10.20
C ALA A 154 13.95 5.74 -10.48
N ALA A 155 14.65 4.93 -9.67
CA ALA A 155 16.04 4.60 -9.88
C ALA A 155 16.26 3.66 -11.09
N ALA A 156 15.30 2.77 -11.37
CA ALA A 156 15.41 1.78 -12.45
C ALA A 156 14.82 2.29 -13.78
N TYR A 157 13.84 3.19 -13.73
CA TYR A 157 13.08 3.71 -14.89
C TYR A 157 12.95 5.24 -14.82
N PRO A 158 14.07 5.98 -14.81
CA PRO A 158 14.05 7.45 -14.65
C PRO A 158 13.28 8.17 -15.76
N GLU A 159 13.17 7.56 -16.93
CA GLU A 159 12.40 8.09 -18.07
C GLU A 159 10.88 7.97 -17.86
N GLN A 160 10.41 7.16 -16.92
CA GLN A 160 8.99 6.98 -16.61
C GLN A 160 8.55 7.64 -15.29
N ALA A 161 9.49 8.08 -14.46
CA ALA A 161 9.20 8.81 -13.22
C ALA A 161 9.18 10.32 -13.47
N ALA A 162 8.13 11.01 -13.02
CA ALA A 162 8.03 12.46 -13.06
C ALA A 162 8.43 13.06 -11.71
N LYS A 163 7.57 12.99 -10.71
CA LYS A 163 7.82 13.43 -9.32
C LYS A 163 7.54 12.29 -8.36
N ILE A 164 8.25 12.24 -7.24
CA ILE A 164 8.11 11.19 -6.24
C ILE A 164 7.81 11.82 -4.88
N ILE A 165 6.76 11.37 -4.22
CA ILE A 165 6.43 11.70 -2.84
C ILE A 165 6.63 10.44 -2.00
N ALA A 166 7.76 10.35 -1.30
CA ALA A 166 8.14 9.20 -0.49
C ALA A 166 7.84 9.47 1.00
N ILE A 167 6.76 8.88 1.49
CA ILE A 167 6.31 9.06 2.87
C ILE A 167 6.81 7.88 3.73
N GLY A 168 7.58 8.15 4.79
CA GLY A 168 8.06 7.14 5.73
C GLY A 168 9.02 6.12 5.10
N ALA A 169 9.95 6.59 4.26
CA ALA A 169 11.00 5.76 3.64
C ALA A 169 12.34 6.46 3.68
N GLY A 170 13.38 5.75 4.12
CA GLY A 170 14.75 6.26 4.27
C GLY A 170 15.80 5.25 3.82
N GLU A 171 17.05 5.46 4.20
CA GLU A 171 18.11 4.47 3.97
C GLU A 171 17.77 3.16 4.69
N TRP A 172 17.79 2.04 3.96
CA TRP A 172 17.54 0.71 4.51
C TRP A 172 18.78 -0.17 4.36
N LYS A 173 19.38 -0.51 5.47
CA LYS A 173 20.53 -1.42 5.52
C LYS A 173 20.06 -2.85 5.74
N ARG A 174 20.75 -3.81 5.14
CA ARG A 174 20.44 -5.23 5.30
C ARG A 174 20.37 -5.59 6.78
N GLY A 175 19.35 -6.33 7.18
CA GLY A 175 19.10 -6.69 8.57
C GLY A 175 18.52 -5.55 9.42
N PHE A 176 18.32 -4.39 8.84
CA PHE A 176 17.78 -3.22 9.52
C PHE A 176 16.26 -3.20 9.42
N ILE A 177 15.61 -3.94 10.30
CA ILE A 177 14.22 -3.70 10.60
C ILE A 177 14.15 -3.03 11.95
N GLN A 178 13.71 -1.80 11.94
CA GLN A 178 13.50 -1.04 13.14
C GLN A 178 12.45 -1.72 14.04
N GLY A 179 12.67 -1.61 15.35
CA GLY A 179 11.73 -2.07 16.38
C GLY A 179 11.68 -3.58 16.60
N GLY A 180 12.42 -4.37 15.83
CA GLY A 180 12.22 -5.81 15.84
C GLY A 180 13.29 -6.63 16.53
N GLY A 181 14.53 -6.24 16.54
CA GLY A 181 15.55 -7.20 16.91
C GLY A 181 15.25 -8.56 16.25
N ASN A 182 15.67 -9.65 16.85
CA ASN A 182 15.38 -11.00 16.34
C ASN A 182 13.93 -11.50 16.57
N LYS A 183 12.99 -10.63 16.97
CA LYS A 183 11.61 -11.03 17.30
C LYS A 183 10.62 -10.20 16.52
N ARG A 184 10.34 -10.63 15.29
CA ARG A 184 9.22 -10.10 14.50
C ARG A 184 7.92 -10.66 15.00
N ALA A 185 6.89 -9.81 14.99
CA ALA A 185 5.54 -10.27 15.25
C ALA A 185 5.10 -11.21 14.11
N SER A 186 4.58 -12.40 14.47
CA SER A 186 3.97 -13.31 13.50
C SER A 186 2.66 -12.73 12.96
N TYR A 187 2.19 -13.27 11.82
CA TYR A 187 0.86 -12.92 11.31
C TYR A 187 -0.22 -13.04 12.39
N GLU A 188 -0.20 -14.11 13.20
CA GLU A 188 -1.21 -14.32 14.24
C GLU A 188 -1.17 -13.25 15.34
N GLN A 189 0.02 -12.80 15.75
CA GLN A 189 0.15 -11.71 16.70
C GLN A 189 -0.34 -10.38 16.15
N ILE A 190 -0.02 -10.08 14.90
CA ILE A 190 -0.49 -8.85 14.23
C ILE A 190 -2.01 -8.90 13.99
N ARG A 191 -2.55 -10.07 13.65
CA ARG A 191 -3.99 -10.27 13.46
C ARG A 191 -4.79 -9.97 14.73
N GLN A 192 -4.23 -10.26 15.90
CA GLN A 192 -4.87 -9.97 17.19
C GLN A 192 -4.92 -8.48 17.56
N LEU A 193 -4.08 -7.65 16.94
CA LEU A 193 -4.08 -6.20 17.19
C LEU A 193 -5.30 -5.50 16.55
N ASP A 194 -5.80 -6.02 15.43
CA ASP A 194 -6.99 -5.51 14.76
C ASP A 194 -7.74 -6.65 14.04
N PRO A 195 -8.47 -7.49 14.80
CA PRO A 195 -9.18 -8.64 14.23
C PRO A 195 -10.19 -8.26 13.15
N SER A 196 -10.94 -7.18 13.34
CA SER A 196 -11.98 -6.74 12.40
C SER A 196 -11.41 -6.28 11.06
N TYR A 197 -10.22 -5.65 11.05
CA TYR A 197 -9.50 -5.35 9.81
C TYR A 197 -9.16 -6.64 9.05
N TRP A 198 -8.60 -7.63 9.75
CA TRP A 198 -8.18 -8.88 9.11
C TRP A 198 -9.37 -9.73 8.65
N GLU A 199 -10.47 -9.78 9.40
CA GLU A 199 -11.71 -10.44 8.96
C GLU A 199 -12.20 -9.85 7.64
N MET A 200 -12.29 -8.53 7.56
CA MET A 200 -12.67 -7.83 6.34
C MET A 200 -11.68 -8.12 5.19
N GLN A 201 -10.36 -8.03 5.44
CA GLN A 201 -9.34 -8.33 4.42
C GLN A 201 -9.44 -9.77 3.91
N GLN A 202 -9.74 -10.74 4.77
CA GLN A 202 -9.90 -12.15 4.37
C GLN A 202 -11.10 -12.37 3.44
N THR A 203 -12.16 -11.55 3.53
CA THR A 203 -13.32 -11.67 2.65
C THR A 203 -13.06 -11.20 1.22
N ILE A 204 -12.11 -10.30 1.00
CA ILE A 204 -11.81 -9.73 -0.32
C ILE A 204 -10.59 -10.36 -1.00
N ARG A 205 -9.73 -11.04 -0.25
CA ARG A 205 -8.52 -11.68 -0.79
C ARG A 205 -8.87 -12.86 -1.70
N PRO A 206 -8.21 -13.00 -2.87
CA PRO A 206 -8.44 -14.14 -3.76
C PRO A 206 -8.09 -15.50 -3.12
N ASN A 207 -7.03 -15.52 -2.31
CA ASN A 207 -6.51 -16.73 -1.66
C ASN A 207 -6.22 -16.48 -0.17
N PRO A 208 -7.26 -16.32 0.68
CA PRO A 208 -7.09 -15.94 2.08
C PRO A 208 -6.25 -16.94 2.89
N GLN A 209 -6.25 -18.22 2.54
CA GLN A 209 -5.43 -19.27 3.16
C GLN A 209 -3.92 -19.06 2.98
N GLN A 210 -3.49 -18.26 2.01
CA GLN A 210 -2.07 -17.94 1.77
C GLN A 210 -1.56 -16.77 2.61
N THR A 211 -2.43 -16.07 3.33
CA THR A 211 -2.09 -14.80 4.01
C THR A 211 -0.94 -14.95 5.01
N ALA A 212 -0.96 -15.98 5.85
CA ALA A 212 0.08 -16.19 6.85
C ALA A 212 1.45 -16.46 6.19
N ALA A 213 1.49 -17.35 5.20
CA ALA A 213 2.74 -17.67 4.49
C ALA A 213 3.27 -16.46 3.70
N TRP A 214 2.37 -15.69 3.06
CA TRP A 214 2.74 -14.45 2.39
C TRP A 214 3.33 -13.43 3.37
N PHE A 215 2.69 -13.22 4.52
CA PHE A 215 3.12 -12.30 5.56
C PHE A 215 4.55 -12.63 6.05
N ASP A 216 4.82 -13.90 6.35
CA ASP A 216 6.13 -14.36 6.78
C ASP A 216 7.19 -14.20 5.68
N ASN A 217 6.84 -14.47 4.43
CA ASN A 217 7.75 -14.30 3.29
C ASN A 217 8.06 -12.81 3.03
N ALA A 218 7.09 -11.93 3.16
CA ALA A 218 7.29 -10.49 3.05
C ALA A 218 8.26 -9.98 4.13
N GLN A 219 8.11 -10.43 5.39
CA GLN A 219 9.02 -10.08 6.47
C GLN A 219 10.45 -10.58 6.22
N LYS A 220 10.62 -11.82 5.73
CA LYS A 220 11.95 -12.36 5.37
C LYS A 220 12.60 -11.55 4.24
N ASN A 221 11.80 -11.04 3.30
CA ASN A 221 12.32 -10.19 2.25
C ASN A 221 12.87 -8.88 2.81
N TYR A 222 12.21 -8.27 3.79
CA TYR A 222 12.69 -7.05 4.43
C TYR A 222 14.07 -7.22 5.07
N ASP A 223 14.39 -8.40 5.63
CA ASP A 223 15.74 -8.69 6.19
C ASP A 223 16.84 -8.63 5.14
N ASN A 224 16.51 -9.00 3.91
CA ASN A 224 17.45 -9.04 2.81
C ASN A 224 17.45 -7.74 1.99
N THR A 225 16.55 -6.82 2.32
CA THR A 225 16.42 -5.55 1.63
C THR A 225 17.57 -4.61 1.95
N GLN A 226 18.03 -3.92 0.91
CA GLN A 226 18.96 -2.81 1.01
C GLN A 226 18.53 -1.73 0.02
N VAL A 227 18.31 -0.50 0.54
CA VAL A 227 18.03 0.69 -0.26
C VAL A 227 18.95 1.80 0.25
N GLY A 228 19.92 2.18 -0.54
CA GLY A 228 20.97 3.11 -0.16
C GLY A 228 21.48 3.92 -1.34
N LYS A 229 22.76 4.36 -1.27
CA LYS A 229 23.38 5.25 -2.24
C LYS A 229 23.20 4.80 -3.69
N GLU A 230 23.26 3.48 -3.95
CA GLU A 230 23.12 2.96 -5.32
C GLU A 230 21.70 3.15 -5.89
N THR A 231 20.68 3.19 -5.03
CA THR A 231 19.31 3.48 -5.43
C THR A 231 19.09 4.99 -5.49
N PHE A 232 19.29 5.68 -4.38
CA PHE A 232 19.02 7.11 -4.27
C PHE A 232 19.82 7.97 -5.28
N GLY A 233 21.10 7.66 -5.47
CA GLY A 233 21.98 8.40 -6.41
C GLY A 233 21.62 8.25 -7.89
N LYS A 234 20.77 7.28 -8.25
CA LYS A 234 20.28 7.08 -9.64
C LYS A 234 18.98 7.82 -9.94
N ILE A 235 18.28 8.31 -8.91
CA ILE A 235 17.00 8.99 -9.09
C ILE A 235 17.27 10.36 -9.72
N GLN A 236 16.69 10.60 -10.88
CA GLN A 236 16.83 11.85 -11.63
C GLN A 236 15.66 12.81 -11.39
N SER A 237 14.53 12.27 -11.04
CA SER A 237 13.30 13.01 -10.78
C SER A 237 13.34 13.74 -9.45
N PRO A 238 12.61 14.86 -9.27
CA PRO A 238 12.43 15.48 -7.98
C PRO A 238 11.77 14.50 -6.99
N VAL A 239 12.27 14.50 -5.74
CA VAL A 239 11.75 13.66 -4.65
C VAL A 239 11.38 14.53 -3.46
N LEU A 240 10.17 14.44 -2.96
CA LEU A 240 9.77 14.94 -1.66
C LEU A 240 9.77 13.80 -0.65
N PHE A 241 10.71 13.81 0.29
CA PHE A 241 10.66 12.94 1.45
C PHE A 241 9.78 13.57 2.53
N VAL A 242 8.83 12.78 3.06
CA VAL A 242 7.98 13.19 4.20
C VAL A 242 8.11 12.16 5.31
N VAL A 243 8.41 12.60 6.52
CA VAL A 243 8.61 11.70 7.67
C VAL A 243 8.05 12.30 8.95
N GLY A 244 7.52 11.45 9.82
CA GLY A 244 7.22 11.83 11.20
C GLY A 244 8.51 11.90 12.05
N GLU A 245 8.61 12.87 12.96
CA GLU A 245 9.77 13.02 13.84
C GLU A 245 10.02 11.75 14.69
N ASP A 246 8.91 11.10 15.12
CA ASP A 246 8.92 9.91 15.97
C ASP A 246 8.72 8.61 15.16
N ASP A 247 9.05 8.62 13.86
CA ASP A 247 8.93 7.43 13.00
C ASP A 247 9.93 6.35 13.42
N ALA A 248 9.42 5.27 14.03
CA ALA A 248 10.23 4.14 14.47
C ALA A 248 10.55 3.12 13.35
N ASN A 249 9.80 3.15 12.22
CA ASN A 249 10.00 2.23 11.11
C ASN A 249 10.93 2.80 10.03
N ALA A 250 10.90 4.11 9.82
CA ALA A 250 11.85 4.85 9.01
C ALA A 250 12.42 6.02 9.84
N PRO A 251 13.33 5.74 10.79
CA PRO A 251 13.87 6.75 11.69
C PRO A 251 14.41 7.96 10.94
N LEU A 252 14.23 9.14 11.53
CA LEU A 252 14.55 10.41 10.93
C LEU A 252 15.95 10.46 10.31
N ASP A 253 16.97 9.89 11.01
CA ASP A 253 18.36 9.84 10.49
C ASP A 253 18.43 9.09 9.15
N THR A 254 17.65 8.03 8.98
CA THR A 254 17.64 7.23 7.74
C THR A 254 17.02 8.00 6.59
N VAL A 255 16.01 8.81 6.87
CA VAL A 255 15.37 9.67 5.87
C VAL A 255 16.27 10.86 5.52
N ILE A 256 16.94 11.46 6.50
CA ILE A 256 17.98 12.48 6.28
C ILE A 256 19.11 11.92 5.39
N ASN A 257 19.53 10.67 5.60
CA ASN A 257 20.54 10.03 4.76
C ASN A 257 20.03 9.84 3.32
N ALA A 258 18.79 9.37 3.14
CA ALA A 258 18.16 9.22 1.84
C ALA A 258 18.09 10.58 1.09
N TYR A 259 17.60 11.62 1.77
CA TYR A 259 17.57 12.98 1.27
C TYR A 259 18.95 13.46 0.78
N ARG A 260 20.01 13.26 1.59
CA ARG A 260 21.38 13.66 1.23
C ARG A 260 21.99 12.87 0.07
N MET A 261 21.52 11.63 -0.15
CA MET A 261 21.98 10.76 -1.24
C MET A 261 21.21 10.98 -2.55
N THR A 262 20.06 11.65 -2.51
CA THR A 262 19.19 11.90 -3.67
C THR A 262 19.55 13.26 -4.29
N PRO A 263 19.90 13.33 -5.60
CA PRO A 263 20.42 14.56 -6.23
C PRO A 263 19.44 15.74 -6.20
N ASN A 264 18.15 15.49 -6.39
CA ASN A 264 17.11 16.51 -6.42
C ASN A 264 16.01 16.14 -5.42
N ALA A 265 16.17 16.56 -4.16
CA ALA A 265 15.27 16.17 -3.10
C ALA A 265 14.92 17.33 -2.17
N ASP A 266 13.66 17.30 -1.71
CA ASP A 266 13.14 18.11 -0.62
C ASP A 266 12.84 17.20 0.59
N LEU A 267 12.82 17.78 1.80
CA LEU A 267 12.55 17.07 3.04
C LEU A 267 11.53 17.81 3.89
N ALA A 268 10.47 17.15 4.29
CA ALA A 268 9.50 17.61 5.27
C ALA A 268 9.50 16.69 6.48
N VAL A 269 9.74 17.25 7.66
CA VAL A 269 9.64 16.55 8.95
C VAL A 269 8.43 17.06 9.69
N ILE A 270 7.52 16.16 10.07
CA ILE A 270 6.30 16.51 10.80
C ILE A 270 6.53 16.22 12.29
N PRO A 271 6.50 17.25 13.14
CA PRO A 271 6.79 17.09 14.56
C PRO A 271 5.80 16.19 15.28
N ASN A 272 6.26 15.45 16.28
CA ASN A 272 5.48 14.56 17.16
C ASN A 272 4.60 13.56 16.36
N ALA A 273 5.02 13.13 15.19
CA ALA A 273 4.25 12.22 14.35
C ALA A 273 4.98 10.87 14.19
N PRO A 274 4.26 9.75 14.33
CA PRO A 274 4.80 8.41 14.13
C PRO A 274 4.86 8.03 12.64
N HIS A 275 5.17 6.75 12.35
CA HIS A 275 5.30 6.21 10.99
C HIS A 275 4.13 6.55 10.05
N PRO A 276 2.83 6.30 10.39
CA PRO A 276 1.72 6.72 9.54
C PRO A 276 1.40 8.21 9.73
N VAL A 277 2.36 9.07 9.40
CA VAL A 277 2.35 10.52 9.66
C VAL A 277 1.07 11.22 9.15
N PHE A 278 0.57 10.80 8.00
CA PHE A 278 -0.64 11.36 7.39
C PHE A 278 -1.93 10.94 8.10
N VAL A 279 -1.94 9.80 8.79
CA VAL A 279 -3.07 9.39 9.62
C VAL A 279 -3.21 10.28 10.85
N VAL A 280 -2.08 10.74 11.37
CA VAL A 280 -2.03 11.60 12.57
C VAL A 280 -2.19 13.09 12.24
N ASN A 281 -1.59 13.54 11.15
CA ASN A 281 -1.61 14.96 10.77
C ASN A 281 -1.62 15.13 9.24
N PHE A 282 -2.72 14.76 8.60
CA PHE A 282 -2.89 14.89 7.16
C PHE A 282 -2.69 16.33 6.66
N PRO A 283 -3.26 17.37 7.31
CA PRO A 283 -3.06 18.74 6.85
C PRO A 283 -1.59 19.16 6.75
N ALA A 284 -0.75 18.76 7.70
CA ALA A 284 0.68 19.07 7.67
C ALA A 284 1.43 18.33 6.55
N VAL A 285 0.98 17.13 6.19
CA VAL A 285 1.52 16.40 5.04
C VAL A 285 1.01 17.01 3.73
N TRP A 286 -0.27 17.31 3.64
CA TRP A 286 -0.87 17.83 2.40
C TRP A 286 -0.31 19.17 1.98
N VAL A 287 -0.05 20.07 2.95
CA VAL A 287 0.48 21.43 2.67
C VAL A 287 1.85 21.41 1.97
N VAL A 288 2.61 20.32 2.06
CA VAL A 288 3.88 20.13 1.31
C VAL A 288 3.72 19.29 0.07
N VAL A 289 2.81 18.32 0.07
CA VAL A 289 2.55 17.40 -1.06
C VAL A 289 1.88 18.14 -2.23
N GLU A 290 0.81 18.89 -1.97
CA GLU A 290 0.05 19.55 -3.02
C GLU A 290 0.88 20.57 -3.83
N PRO A 291 1.64 21.51 -3.22
CA PRO A 291 2.49 22.41 -3.98
C PRO A 291 3.59 21.68 -4.75
N PHE A 292 4.19 20.64 -4.17
CA PHE A 292 5.23 19.86 -4.83
C PHE A 292 4.72 19.22 -6.14
N LEU A 293 3.53 18.63 -6.13
CA LEU A 293 2.92 18.07 -7.33
C LEU A 293 2.55 19.15 -8.36
N ASN A 294 2.01 20.28 -7.91
CA ASN A 294 1.47 21.33 -8.77
C ASN A 294 2.53 22.31 -9.32
N ASN A 295 3.73 22.35 -8.76
CA ASN A 295 4.80 23.21 -9.28
C ASN A 295 5.16 22.73 -10.70
N LYS A 296 4.95 23.61 -11.67
CA LYS A 296 5.47 23.44 -13.03
C LYS A 296 6.95 23.85 -12.98
N GLU A 297 7.84 22.89 -13.25
CA GLU A 297 9.24 23.19 -13.54
C GLU A 297 9.38 24.02 -14.82
#